data_ff3afb030df5490b2d06abd9235d69a3
#
_entry.id   ff3afb030df5490b2d06abd9235d69a3
#
_cell.length_a   1.000
_cell.length_b   1.000
_cell.length_c   1.000
_cell.angle_alpha   90.00
_cell.angle_beta   90.00
_cell.angle_gamma   90.00
#
_symmetry.space_group_name_H-M   'P 1'
#
loop_
_entity.id
_entity.type
_entity.pdbx_description
1 polymer ?
#
loop_
_entity_poly.entity_id
_entity_poly.type
_entity_poly.pdbx_seq_one_letter_code
_entity_poly.pdbx_strand_id
1 'polypeptide(L)'
;MDSAASDWQSKIAAAQAGDREALGEIFRVLRNSLQGMANGQMDAQLQVKVSTSDIVQETLIEAYRGLGTFKGTSRGELLAWLHGILTHRILTANRRFRGAAKRNLDCERSLTRSEGSQSLPVLAHELSSPSQHAAANEELAQLEVALRQLPARQEQVIRLRNELRLSFAEIAEMLDCSTDAAQKLWSRAISQLARKLNAHAKDRG
;
A
#
# COMPACT_ATOMS: atom_id res chain seq x y z
N MET A 1 -17.21 -9.78 -24.44
CA MET A 1 -16.38 -9.28 -23.31
C MET A 1 -15.58 -10.39 -22.61
N ASP A 2 -15.80 -11.67 -22.97
CA ASP A 2 -15.12 -12.81 -22.33
C ASP A 2 -13.67 -13.09 -22.79
N SER A 3 -13.24 -12.53 -23.93
CA SER A 3 -11.93 -12.87 -24.50
C SER A 3 -10.75 -12.40 -23.66
N ALA A 4 -10.81 -11.19 -23.07
CA ALA A 4 -9.70 -10.63 -22.28
C ALA A 4 -9.55 -11.32 -20.90
N ALA A 5 -10.66 -11.72 -20.27
CA ALA A 5 -10.62 -12.44 -19.01
C ALA A 5 -10.06 -13.86 -19.19
N SER A 6 -10.44 -14.55 -20.26
CA SER A 6 -9.91 -15.86 -20.63
C SER A 6 -8.41 -15.83 -20.96
N ASP A 7 -7.92 -14.74 -21.59
CA ASP A 7 -6.50 -14.53 -21.90
C ASP A 7 -5.66 -14.41 -20.62
N TRP A 8 -6.10 -13.65 -19.63
CA TRP A 8 -5.40 -13.52 -18.35
C TRP A 8 -5.36 -14.82 -17.55
N GLN A 9 -6.46 -15.57 -17.51
CA GLN A 9 -6.52 -16.86 -16.84
C GLN A 9 -5.51 -17.85 -17.46
N SER A 10 -5.46 -17.91 -18.79
CA SER A 10 -4.52 -18.76 -19.51
C SER A 10 -3.07 -18.36 -19.24
N LYS A 11 -2.74 -17.07 -19.28
CA LYS A 11 -1.39 -16.56 -19.00
C LYS A 11 -0.95 -16.82 -17.56
N ILE A 12 -1.85 -16.65 -16.59
CA ILE A 12 -1.55 -16.95 -15.17
C ILE A 12 -1.28 -18.43 -15.00
N ALA A 13 -2.10 -19.30 -15.57
CA ALA A 13 -1.92 -20.75 -15.50
C ALA A 13 -0.60 -21.20 -16.15
N ALA A 14 -0.26 -20.66 -17.32
CA ALA A 14 1.01 -20.94 -18.00
C ALA A 14 2.22 -20.49 -17.14
N ALA A 15 2.17 -19.28 -16.58
CA ALA A 15 3.23 -18.77 -15.72
C ALA A 15 3.39 -19.63 -14.44
N GLN A 16 2.30 -20.12 -13.85
CA GLN A 16 2.32 -21.04 -12.71
C GLN A 16 2.90 -22.40 -13.07
N ALA A 17 2.70 -22.85 -14.32
CA ALA A 17 3.29 -24.08 -14.85
C ALA A 17 4.80 -23.90 -15.20
N GLY A 18 5.37 -22.71 -15.03
CA GLY A 18 6.79 -22.43 -15.25
C GLY A 18 7.12 -21.79 -16.59
N ASP A 19 6.13 -21.38 -17.37
CA ASP A 19 6.34 -20.64 -18.61
C ASP A 19 6.89 -19.23 -18.30
N ARG A 20 8.17 -19.02 -18.63
CA ARG A 20 8.89 -17.76 -18.40
C ARG A 20 8.46 -16.64 -19.33
N GLU A 21 7.97 -16.95 -20.51
CA GLU A 21 7.51 -15.97 -21.49
C GLU A 21 6.18 -15.38 -21.02
N ALA A 22 5.23 -16.22 -20.65
CA ALA A 22 3.94 -15.80 -20.06
C ALA A 22 4.16 -14.96 -18.80
N LEU A 23 5.09 -15.34 -17.92
CA LEU A 23 5.45 -14.58 -16.73
C LEU A 23 6.06 -13.22 -17.09
N GLY A 24 6.97 -13.18 -18.06
CA GLY A 24 7.60 -11.94 -18.51
C GLY A 24 6.58 -10.96 -19.08
N GLU A 25 5.61 -11.44 -19.87
CA GLU A 25 4.50 -10.62 -20.37
C GLU A 25 3.64 -10.04 -19.25
N ILE A 26 3.23 -10.88 -18.27
CA ILE A 26 2.46 -10.47 -17.10
C ILE A 26 3.20 -9.34 -16.37
N PHE A 27 4.47 -9.54 -16.05
CA PHE A 27 5.26 -8.57 -15.29
C PHE A 27 5.48 -7.27 -16.07
N ARG A 28 5.68 -7.36 -17.38
CA ARG A 28 5.82 -6.17 -18.24
C ARG A 28 4.56 -5.32 -18.24
N VAL A 29 3.38 -5.94 -18.33
CA VAL A 29 2.09 -5.23 -18.33
C VAL A 29 1.79 -4.62 -16.95
N LEU A 30 2.10 -5.31 -15.86
CA LEU A 30 1.76 -4.85 -14.51
C LEU A 30 2.80 -3.90 -13.91
N ARG A 31 4.02 -3.83 -14.46
CA ARG A 31 5.11 -3.02 -13.92
C ARG A 31 4.75 -1.53 -13.79
N ASN A 32 4.11 -0.95 -14.80
CA ASN A 32 3.71 0.45 -14.77
C ASN A 32 2.66 0.73 -13.69
N SER A 33 1.70 -0.17 -13.51
CA SER A 33 0.71 -0.08 -12.45
C SER A 33 1.36 -0.15 -11.07
N LEU A 34 2.28 -1.09 -10.86
CA LEU A 34 3.05 -1.21 -9.61
C LEU A 34 3.91 0.03 -9.35
N GLN A 35 4.51 0.61 -10.38
CA GLN A 35 5.32 1.82 -10.24
C GLN A 35 4.47 3.03 -9.82
N GLY A 36 3.28 3.19 -10.41
CA GLY A 36 2.32 4.21 -10.00
C GLY A 36 1.86 4.04 -8.55
N MET A 37 1.58 2.80 -8.13
CA MET A 37 1.21 2.48 -6.75
C MET A 37 2.35 2.76 -5.77
N ALA A 38 3.58 2.36 -6.09
CA ALA A 38 4.75 2.59 -5.25
C ALA A 38 5.02 4.09 -5.07
N ASN A 39 4.96 4.88 -6.14
CA ASN A 39 5.10 6.33 -6.08
C ASN A 39 4.05 6.99 -5.19
N GLY A 40 2.81 6.49 -5.20
CA GLY A 40 1.74 7.00 -4.37
C GLY A 40 1.82 6.63 -2.89
N GLN A 41 2.56 5.55 -2.54
CA GLN A 41 2.68 5.05 -1.17
C GLN A 41 4.00 5.42 -0.48
N MET A 42 5.05 5.68 -1.24
CA MET A 42 6.34 6.10 -0.70
C MET A 42 6.32 7.59 -0.40
N ASP A 43 6.68 7.97 0.83
CA ASP A 43 6.89 9.37 1.18
C ASP A 43 8.17 9.93 0.51
N ALA A 44 8.26 11.27 0.43
CA ALA A 44 9.38 11.94 -0.23
C ALA A 44 10.74 11.61 0.42
N GLN A 45 10.77 11.38 1.73
CA GLN A 45 12.01 11.03 2.45
C GLN A 45 12.50 9.63 2.09
N LEU A 46 11.58 8.68 1.93
CA LEU A 46 11.90 7.34 1.51
C LEU A 46 12.33 7.31 0.04
N GLN A 47 11.67 8.07 -0.85
CA GLN A 47 12.01 8.15 -2.28
C GLN A 47 13.42 8.68 -2.55
N VAL A 48 13.95 9.56 -1.68
CA VAL A 48 15.35 10.03 -1.77
C VAL A 48 16.36 8.92 -1.45
N LYS A 49 15.98 7.94 -0.64
CA LYS A 49 16.88 6.88 -0.14
C LYS A 49 16.72 5.54 -0.85
N VAL A 50 15.53 5.27 -1.36
CA VAL A 50 15.20 4.00 -2.00
C VAL A 50 14.48 4.30 -3.31
N SER A 51 15.01 3.76 -4.40
CA SER A 51 14.39 3.90 -5.71
C SER A 51 13.04 3.15 -5.76
N THR A 52 12.01 3.82 -6.26
CA THR A 52 10.71 3.18 -6.54
C THR A 52 10.89 1.97 -7.47
N SER A 53 11.81 2.08 -8.43
CA SER A 53 12.10 0.97 -9.37
C SER A 53 12.67 -0.26 -8.66
N ASP A 54 13.52 -0.06 -7.65
CA ASP A 54 14.10 -1.17 -6.88
C ASP A 54 13.03 -1.87 -6.04
N ILE A 55 12.14 -1.12 -5.39
CA ILE A 55 11.00 -1.68 -4.65
C ILE A 55 10.09 -2.50 -5.57
N VAL A 56 9.79 -2.01 -6.76
CA VAL A 56 8.98 -2.75 -7.75
C VAL A 56 9.72 -4.00 -8.20
N GLN A 57 11.01 -3.93 -8.45
CA GLN A 57 11.81 -5.09 -8.85
C GLN A 57 11.87 -6.15 -7.74
N GLU A 58 12.09 -5.76 -6.50
CA GLU A 58 12.04 -6.67 -5.34
C GLU A 58 10.65 -7.31 -5.20
N THR A 59 9.59 -6.54 -5.43
CA THR A 59 8.20 -7.04 -5.43
C THR A 59 8.00 -8.12 -6.49
N LEU A 60 8.47 -7.91 -7.71
CA LEU A 60 8.35 -8.87 -8.80
C LEU A 60 9.19 -10.13 -8.56
N ILE A 61 10.37 -10.01 -7.94
CA ILE A 61 11.21 -11.15 -7.55
C ILE A 61 10.49 -11.99 -6.48
N GLU A 62 9.88 -11.36 -5.48
CA GLU A 62 9.12 -12.07 -4.45
C GLU A 62 7.88 -12.73 -5.03
N ALA A 63 7.18 -12.03 -5.91
CA ALA A 63 6.04 -12.56 -6.65
C ALA A 63 6.40 -13.77 -7.49
N TYR A 64 7.53 -13.75 -8.18
CA TYR A 64 8.04 -14.91 -8.92
C TYR A 64 8.19 -16.15 -8.02
N ARG A 65 8.76 -15.97 -6.83
CA ARG A 65 8.97 -17.06 -5.87
C ARG A 65 7.64 -17.59 -5.28
N GLY A 66 6.67 -16.71 -5.12
CA GLY A 66 5.36 -17.02 -4.52
C GLY A 66 4.26 -17.40 -5.52
N LEU A 67 4.50 -17.30 -6.84
CA LEU A 67 3.45 -17.44 -7.86
C LEU A 67 2.77 -18.81 -7.82
N GLY A 68 3.49 -19.88 -7.48
CA GLY A 68 2.93 -21.22 -7.34
C GLY A 68 1.90 -21.36 -6.21
N THR A 69 1.89 -20.44 -5.24
CA THR A 69 0.91 -20.41 -4.14
C THR A 69 -0.27 -19.47 -4.42
N PHE A 70 -0.19 -18.66 -5.46
CA PHE A 70 -1.26 -17.77 -5.87
C PHE A 70 -2.44 -18.56 -6.42
N LYS A 71 -3.66 -18.29 -5.95
CA LYS A 71 -4.86 -19.04 -6.31
C LYS A 71 -5.83 -18.27 -7.21
N GLY A 72 -5.53 -17.02 -7.53
CA GLY A 72 -6.37 -16.19 -8.39
C GLY A 72 -6.22 -16.55 -9.86
N THR A 73 -7.21 -16.16 -10.66
CA THR A 73 -7.30 -16.46 -12.09
C THR A 73 -7.44 -15.20 -12.95
N SER A 74 -7.66 -14.06 -12.33
CA SER A 74 -7.89 -12.79 -13.01
C SER A 74 -6.73 -11.81 -12.84
N ARG A 75 -6.64 -10.86 -13.79
CA ARG A 75 -5.68 -9.72 -13.71
C ARG A 75 -5.83 -8.93 -12.41
N GLY A 76 -7.09 -8.70 -11.99
CA GLY A 76 -7.38 -7.93 -10.80
C GLY A 76 -6.90 -8.60 -9.52
N GLU A 77 -7.16 -9.91 -9.38
CA GLU A 77 -6.68 -10.70 -8.24
C GLU A 77 -5.15 -10.76 -8.19
N LEU A 78 -4.51 -10.91 -9.35
CA LEU A 78 -3.05 -10.90 -9.44
C LEU A 78 -2.46 -9.55 -9.05
N LEU A 79 -3.06 -8.45 -9.52
CA LEU A 79 -2.64 -7.09 -9.16
C LEU A 79 -2.83 -6.82 -7.66
N ALA A 80 -3.93 -7.25 -7.07
CA ALA A 80 -4.19 -7.12 -5.63
C ALA A 80 -3.17 -7.93 -4.80
N TRP A 81 -2.82 -9.12 -5.23
CA TRP A 81 -1.78 -9.93 -4.59
C TRP A 81 -0.39 -9.29 -4.68
N LEU A 82 0.00 -8.82 -5.88
CA LEU A 82 1.26 -8.08 -6.08
C LEU A 82 1.32 -6.81 -5.24
N HIS A 83 0.20 -6.12 -5.09
CA HIS A 83 0.12 -4.94 -4.24
C HIS A 83 0.36 -5.29 -2.75
N GLY A 84 -0.16 -6.40 -2.26
CA GLY A 84 0.14 -6.86 -0.90
C GLY A 84 1.64 -7.04 -0.67
N ILE A 85 2.34 -7.63 -1.63
CA ILE A 85 3.80 -7.78 -1.61
C ILE A 85 4.50 -6.40 -1.65
N LEU A 86 4.05 -5.52 -2.54
CA LEU A 86 4.59 -4.16 -2.69
C LEU A 86 4.48 -3.36 -1.38
N THR A 87 3.30 -3.35 -0.77
CA THR A 87 3.06 -2.67 0.50
C THR A 87 3.98 -3.20 1.61
N HIS A 88 4.13 -4.53 1.70
CA HIS A 88 5.06 -5.14 2.64
C HIS A 88 6.51 -4.71 2.40
N ARG A 89 6.95 -4.59 1.15
CA ARG A 89 8.30 -4.11 0.79
C ARG A 89 8.50 -2.66 1.18
N ILE A 90 7.54 -1.78 0.89
CA ILE A 90 7.59 -0.37 1.27
C ILE A 90 7.66 -0.23 2.80
N LEU A 91 6.83 -0.94 3.55
CA LEU A 91 6.86 -0.93 5.02
C LEU A 91 8.19 -1.42 5.58
N THR A 92 8.77 -2.44 4.98
CA THR A 92 10.07 -2.98 5.37
C THR A 92 11.20 -1.97 5.10
N ALA A 93 11.20 -1.33 3.94
CA ALA A 93 12.13 -0.26 3.59
C ALA A 93 12.01 0.92 4.57
N ASN A 94 10.80 1.34 4.89
CA ASN A 94 10.53 2.41 5.86
C ASN A 94 11.05 2.08 7.28
N ARG A 95 10.83 0.84 7.75
CA ARG A 95 11.36 0.40 9.07
C ARG A 95 12.89 0.41 9.09
N ARG A 96 13.53 -0.06 8.02
CA ARG A 96 15.01 -0.05 7.90
C ARG A 96 15.54 1.38 7.91
N PHE A 97 14.92 2.27 7.16
CA PHE A 97 15.31 3.68 7.09
C PHE A 97 15.18 4.38 8.44
N ARG A 98 14.02 4.29 9.10
CA ARG A 98 13.77 4.90 10.43
C ARG A 98 14.68 4.29 11.51
N GLY A 99 14.93 2.99 11.45
CA GLY A 99 15.84 2.33 12.38
C GLY A 99 17.31 2.72 12.19
N ALA A 100 17.75 2.99 10.96
CA ALA A 100 19.07 3.50 10.66
C ALA A 100 19.23 4.97 11.11
N ALA A 101 18.23 5.82 10.85
CA ALA A 101 18.21 7.22 11.28
C ALA A 101 18.28 7.34 12.82
N LYS A 102 17.54 6.51 13.55
CA LYS A 102 17.58 6.49 15.02
C LYS A 102 18.97 6.09 15.55
N ARG A 103 19.62 5.09 14.95
CA ARG A 103 20.98 4.66 15.35
C ARG A 103 22.03 5.72 15.05
N ASN A 104 21.94 6.44 13.93
CA ASN A 104 22.86 7.55 13.63
C ASN A 104 22.71 8.68 14.66
N LEU A 105 21.49 9.04 15.03
CA LEU A 105 21.25 10.04 16.07
C LEU A 105 21.80 9.60 17.45
N ASP A 106 21.71 8.31 17.78
CA ASP A 106 22.27 7.78 19.02
C ASP A 106 23.80 7.75 18.98
N CYS A 107 24.42 7.48 17.81
CA CYS A 107 25.89 7.58 17.63
C CYS A 107 26.38 9.03 17.68
N GLU A 108 25.69 9.99 17.07
CA GLU A 108 26.01 11.41 17.13
C GLU A 108 25.90 11.96 18.55
N ARG A 109 24.89 11.55 19.32
CA ARG A 109 24.75 11.91 20.74
C ARG A 109 25.86 11.31 21.60
N SER A 110 26.43 10.18 21.24
CA SER A 110 27.55 9.57 21.95
C SER A 110 28.87 10.30 21.67
N LEU A 111 29.07 10.85 20.47
CA LEU A 111 30.24 11.59 20.05
C LEU A 111 30.26 13.07 20.57
N THR A 112 29.07 13.67 20.74
CA THR A 112 28.96 15.07 21.21
C THR A 112 29.03 15.25 22.72
N ARG A 113 29.29 14.19 23.48
CA ARG A 113 29.56 14.27 24.94
C ARG A 113 30.99 14.70 25.28
N SER A 114 31.84 14.91 24.29
CA SER A 114 33.16 15.49 24.40
C SER A 114 33.17 16.82 23.65
N GLU A 115 33.28 17.91 24.39
CA GLU A 115 33.56 19.28 23.97
C GLU A 115 32.36 20.13 23.52
N GLY A 116 32.13 21.19 24.27
CA GLY A 116 31.13 22.23 24.05
C GLY A 116 31.31 22.93 22.72
N SER A 117 30.32 22.83 21.87
CA SER A 117 30.13 23.79 20.77
C SER A 117 28.63 23.99 20.57
N GLN A 118 28.23 25.26 20.63
CA GLN A 118 26.89 25.72 20.37
C GLN A 118 26.54 25.40 18.94
N SER A 119 25.77 24.33 18.72
CA SER A 119 25.16 24.01 17.43
C SER A 119 23.79 24.67 17.36
N LEU A 120 23.62 25.50 16.33
CA LEU A 120 22.35 26.09 15.90
C LEU A 120 21.23 25.04 15.84
N PRO A 121 19.99 25.38 16.21
CA PRO A 121 18.88 24.41 16.13
C PRO A 121 18.59 24.11 14.66
N VAL A 122 19.02 22.95 14.21
CA VAL A 122 18.42 22.32 13.04
C VAL A 122 16.94 22.13 13.38
N LEU A 123 16.07 22.74 12.60
CA LEU A 123 14.62 22.59 12.67
C LEU A 123 14.29 21.09 12.82
N ALA A 124 14.15 20.68 14.06
CA ALA A 124 13.55 19.39 14.39
C ALA A 124 12.10 19.49 13.90
N HIS A 125 11.83 18.88 12.76
CA HIS A 125 10.47 18.54 12.40
C HIS A 125 9.93 17.76 13.59
N GLU A 126 8.93 18.32 14.23
CA GLU A 126 8.31 17.92 15.48
C GLU A 126 8.32 16.41 15.67
N LEU A 127 9.14 15.95 16.60
CA LEU A 127 9.01 14.62 17.18
C LEU A 127 7.64 14.61 17.88
N SER A 128 6.64 14.08 17.21
CA SER A 128 5.33 13.84 17.78
C SER A 128 5.53 13.18 19.13
N SER A 129 4.95 13.75 20.18
CA SER A 129 5.11 13.24 21.54
C SER A 129 4.59 11.79 21.61
N PRO A 130 5.08 10.95 22.53
CA PRO A 130 4.58 9.59 22.71
C PRO A 130 3.04 9.52 22.86
N SER A 131 2.42 10.55 23.42
CA SER A 131 0.97 10.68 23.52
C SER A 131 0.28 10.94 22.18
N GLN A 132 0.91 11.68 21.26
CA GLN A 132 0.39 11.88 19.89
C GLN A 132 0.50 10.61 19.05
N HIS A 133 1.55 9.82 19.23
CA HIS A 133 1.67 8.50 18.59
C HIS A 133 0.64 7.51 19.12
N ALA A 134 0.34 7.55 20.43
CA ALA A 134 -0.71 6.71 21.01
C ALA A 134 -2.09 7.09 20.47
N ALA A 135 -2.42 8.39 20.41
CA ALA A 135 -3.66 8.90 19.83
C ALA A 135 -3.82 8.54 18.35
N ALA A 136 -2.76 8.75 17.54
CA ALA A 136 -2.79 8.38 16.12
C ALA A 136 -2.95 6.87 15.89
N ASN A 137 -2.33 6.04 16.72
CA ASN A 137 -2.53 4.58 16.66
C ASN A 137 -3.94 4.17 17.05
N GLU A 138 -4.55 4.84 18.02
CA GLU A 138 -5.93 4.60 18.41
C GLU A 138 -6.92 5.01 17.32
N GLU A 139 -6.73 6.16 16.67
CA GLU A 139 -7.52 6.61 15.52
C GLU A 139 -7.42 5.64 14.34
N LEU A 140 -6.23 5.14 14.03
CA LEU A 140 -6.03 4.13 13.00
C LEU A 140 -6.73 2.81 13.34
N ALA A 141 -6.67 2.37 14.59
CA ALA A 141 -7.38 1.18 15.03
C ALA A 141 -8.91 1.33 14.91
N GLN A 142 -9.44 2.50 15.27
CA GLN A 142 -10.87 2.81 15.13
C GLN A 142 -11.30 2.84 13.66
N LEU A 143 -10.49 3.43 12.78
CA LEU A 143 -10.72 3.44 11.34
C LEU A 143 -10.79 2.01 10.78
N GLU A 144 -9.86 1.15 11.18
CA GLU A 144 -9.81 -0.24 10.73
C GLU A 144 -11.04 -1.03 11.21
N VAL A 145 -11.47 -0.83 12.45
CA VAL A 145 -12.70 -1.43 12.99
C VAL A 145 -13.92 -0.95 12.20
N ALA A 146 -14.02 0.35 11.92
CA ALA A 146 -15.13 0.93 11.16
C ALA A 146 -15.16 0.42 9.70
N LEU A 147 -13.99 0.25 9.07
CA LEU A 147 -13.87 -0.32 7.73
C LEU A 147 -14.37 -1.76 7.67
N ARG A 148 -13.97 -2.62 8.62
CA ARG A 148 -14.42 -4.02 8.69
C ARG A 148 -15.92 -4.17 8.95
N GLN A 149 -16.58 -3.15 9.48
CA GLN A 149 -18.02 -3.13 9.68
C GLN A 149 -18.82 -2.71 8.44
N LEU A 150 -18.14 -2.32 7.35
CA LEU A 150 -18.80 -2.02 6.08
C LEU A 150 -19.15 -3.33 5.34
N PRO A 151 -20.17 -3.30 4.46
CA PRO A 151 -20.37 -4.40 3.50
C PRO A 151 -19.08 -4.66 2.70
N ALA A 152 -18.77 -5.92 2.45
CA ALA A 152 -17.49 -6.33 1.85
C ALA A 152 -17.12 -5.56 0.56
N ARG A 153 -18.08 -5.32 -0.34
CA ARG A 153 -17.86 -4.52 -1.56
C ARG A 153 -17.54 -3.05 -1.27
N GLN A 154 -18.08 -2.50 -0.20
CA GLN A 154 -17.81 -1.11 0.19
C GLN A 154 -16.44 -0.97 0.86
N GLU A 155 -16.05 -1.90 1.71
CA GLU A 155 -14.69 -1.97 2.25
C GLU A 155 -13.68 -2.10 1.11
N GLN A 156 -13.93 -3.03 0.20
CA GLN A 156 -13.04 -3.29 -0.93
C GLN A 156 -12.84 -2.06 -1.82
N VAL A 157 -13.88 -1.33 -2.18
CA VAL A 157 -13.75 -0.12 -3.03
C VAL A 157 -12.97 0.99 -2.33
N ILE A 158 -13.11 1.15 -1.00
CA ILE A 158 -12.32 2.12 -0.24
C ILE A 158 -10.84 1.73 -0.25
N ARG A 159 -10.51 0.47 0.04
CA ARG A 159 -9.13 -0.02 0.02
C ARG A 159 -8.51 0.14 -1.37
N LEU A 160 -9.22 -0.30 -2.42
CA LEU A 160 -8.77 -0.17 -3.80
C LEU A 160 -8.48 1.30 -4.19
N ARG A 161 -9.33 2.24 -3.77
CA ARG A 161 -9.17 3.65 -4.11
C ARG A 161 -8.13 4.36 -3.26
N ASN A 162 -8.14 4.15 -1.94
CA ASN A 162 -7.36 4.95 -1.00
C ASN A 162 -5.99 4.31 -0.69
N GLU A 163 -5.92 3.00 -0.53
CA GLU A 163 -4.67 2.28 -0.28
C GLU A 163 -3.93 2.00 -1.58
N LEU A 164 -4.65 1.53 -2.61
CA LEU A 164 -4.08 1.16 -3.91
C LEU A 164 -3.98 2.32 -4.89
N ARG A 165 -4.60 3.47 -4.59
CA ARG A 165 -4.66 4.63 -5.48
C ARG A 165 -5.16 4.32 -6.89
N LEU A 166 -5.95 3.25 -7.05
CA LEU A 166 -6.50 2.86 -8.35
C LEU A 166 -7.48 3.88 -8.89
N SER A 167 -7.52 4.04 -10.20
CA SER A 167 -8.57 4.80 -10.89
C SER A 167 -9.92 4.08 -10.78
N PHE A 168 -11.01 4.80 -10.95
CA PHE A 168 -12.33 4.17 -10.96
C PHE A 168 -12.53 3.21 -12.13
N ALA A 169 -11.81 3.38 -13.23
CA ALA A 169 -11.81 2.45 -14.35
C ALA A 169 -11.18 1.11 -13.96
N GLU A 170 -10.00 1.13 -13.31
CA GLU A 170 -9.34 -0.08 -12.81
C GLU A 170 -10.16 -0.78 -11.72
N ILE A 171 -10.77 0.00 -10.80
CA ILE A 171 -11.68 -0.53 -9.77
C ILE A 171 -12.91 -1.19 -10.41
N ALA A 172 -13.46 -0.58 -11.46
CA ALA A 172 -14.61 -1.12 -12.18
C ALA A 172 -14.30 -2.48 -12.82
N GLU A 173 -13.11 -2.62 -13.44
CA GLU A 173 -12.62 -3.89 -13.97
C GLU A 173 -12.47 -4.95 -12.86
N MET A 174 -11.91 -4.57 -11.71
CA MET A 174 -11.70 -5.48 -10.58
C MET A 174 -12.99 -5.94 -9.90
N LEU A 175 -14.00 -5.06 -9.84
CA LEU A 175 -15.28 -5.34 -9.20
C LEU A 175 -16.37 -5.85 -10.17
N ASP A 176 -16.00 -6.05 -11.43
CA ASP A 176 -16.91 -6.44 -12.52
C ASP A 176 -18.16 -5.54 -12.56
N CYS A 177 -17.92 -4.24 -12.71
CA CYS A 177 -18.98 -3.23 -12.76
C CYS A 177 -18.60 -2.06 -13.68
N SER A 178 -19.54 -1.14 -13.93
CA SER A 178 -19.24 0.08 -14.68
C SER A 178 -18.44 1.08 -13.83
N THR A 179 -17.67 1.94 -14.48
CA THR A 179 -16.92 3.04 -13.82
C THR A 179 -17.84 3.93 -12.98
N ASP A 180 -19.04 4.24 -13.47
CA ASP A 180 -20.06 5.00 -12.74
C ASP A 180 -20.57 4.24 -11.50
N ALA A 181 -20.76 2.92 -11.61
CA ALA A 181 -21.14 2.10 -10.47
C ALA A 181 -20.02 2.06 -9.40
N ALA A 182 -18.74 1.97 -9.79
CA ALA A 182 -17.60 2.02 -8.88
C ALA A 182 -17.53 3.37 -8.15
N GLN A 183 -17.74 4.50 -8.84
CA GLN A 183 -17.81 5.83 -8.25
C GLN A 183 -18.95 5.96 -7.22
N LYS A 184 -20.16 5.52 -7.60
CA LYS A 184 -21.33 5.52 -6.71
C LYS A 184 -21.12 4.62 -5.49
N LEU A 185 -20.50 3.44 -5.68
CA LEU A 185 -20.16 2.53 -4.60
C LEU A 185 -19.18 3.17 -3.62
N TRP A 186 -18.12 3.79 -4.13
CA TRP A 186 -17.13 4.50 -3.30
C TRP A 186 -17.76 5.66 -2.52
N SER A 187 -18.55 6.50 -3.17
CA SER A 187 -19.22 7.63 -2.51
C SER A 187 -20.15 7.18 -1.37
N ARG A 188 -20.92 6.10 -1.57
CA ARG A 188 -21.77 5.51 -0.53
C ARG A 188 -20.92 4.92 0.60
N ALA A 189 -19.82 4.25 0.26
CA ALA A 189 -18.91 3.64 1.22
C ALA A 189 -18.27 4.70 2.14
N ILE A 190 -17.78 5.82 1.58
CA ILE A 190 -17.22 6.95 2.36
C ILE A 190 -18.27 7.56 3.28
N SER A 191 -19.50 7.79 2.76
CA SER A 191 -20.59 8.34 3.57
C SER A 191 -20.99 7.43 4.73
N GLN A 192 -20.93 6.12 4.53
CA GLN A 192 -21.24 5.13 5.57
C GLN A 192 -20.11 5.02 6.58
N LEU A 193 -18.85 5.06 6.14
CA LEU A 193 -17.67 5.07 7.01
C LEU A 193 -17.68 6.30 7.93
N ALA A 194 -17.93 7.49 7.38
CA ALA A 194 -18.01 8.73 8.15
C ALA A 194 -19.10 8.67 9.25
N ARG A 195 -20.27 8.09 8.94
CA ARG A 195 -21.34 7.89 9.93
C ARG A 195 -20.91 6.97 11.06
N LYS A 196 -20.20 5.87 10.76
CA LYS A 196 -19.71 4.94 11.77
C LYS A 196 -18.66 5.57 12.68
N LEU A 197 -17.70 6.31 12.12
CA LEU A 197 -16.68 7.02 12.90
C LEU A 197 -17.30 8.08 13.83
N ASN A 198 -18.29 8.85 13.33
CA ASN A 198 -18.99 9.84 14.12
C ASN A 198 -19.85 9.20 15.24
N ALA A 199 -20.41 8.01 15.04
CA ALA A 199 -21.14 7.28 16.08
C ALA A 199 -20.20 6.85 17.20
N HIS A 200 -19.03 6.30 16.88
CA HIS A 200 -18.01 5.94 17.88
C HIS A 200 -17.45 7.14 18.66
N ALA A 201 -17.36 8.32 18.01
CA ALA A 201 -16.92 9.54 18.68
C ALA A 201 -17.96 10.04 19.73
N LYS A 202 -19.26 9.83 19.49
CA LYS A 202 -20.34 10.22 20.41
C LYS A 202 -20.49 9.29 21.61
N ASP A 203 -20.12 8.02 21.51
CA ASP A 203 -20.20 7.06 22.63
C ASP A 203 -19.08 7.25 23.67
N ARG A 204 -18.11 8.12 23.39
CA ARG A 204 -16.96 8.39 24.28
C ARG A 204 -16.98 9.75 24.97
N GLY A 205 -17.94 10.61 24.67
CA GLY A 205 -18.13 11.92 25.28
C GLY A 205 -19.29 11.93 26.27
#